data_f5ba74515915d2dc51fa6e7c72be9d9e
#
_entry.id   f5ba74515915d2dc51fa6e7c72be9d9e
#
_cell.length_a   1.000
_cell.length_b   1.000
_cell.length_c   1.000
_cell.angle_alpha   90.00
_cell.angle_beta   90.00
_cell.angle_gamma   90.00
#
_symmetry.space_group_name_H-M   'P 1'
#
loop_
_entity.id
_entity.type
_entity.pdbx_description
1 polymer ?
#
loop_
_entity_poly.entity_id
_entity_poly.type
_entity_poly.pdbx_seq_one_letter_code
_entity_poly.pdbx_strand_id
1 'polypeptide(L)'
;LSEFGKESHSQDRTSFCDSLNFNIIEIIMDFTKARDFILNELRTGLRPKFHYHSIDRTLDVYDSAMCLARLENLDALESDLLKTATILNDAGMMNTYKGHEETSAELARLWLPRFGYTKKKTEWICEMIMASKTPHKTSTLSSKILCDADLDYLGRDDFFMILHKLRIEWIQLNLINLNLKEWHHL
;
A
#
# COMPACT_ATOMS: atom_id res chain seq x y z
N LEU A 1 13.52 -83.46 -2.78
CA LEU A 1 13.24 -83.23 -4.19
C LEU A 1 12.55 -81.91 -4.37
N SER A 2 13.23 -80.99 -5.09
CA SER A 2 12.86 -79.76 -5.76
C SER A 2 12.50 -78.54 -4.85
N GLU A 3 13.56 -77.77 -4.73
CA GLU A 3 13.48 -76.31 -4.39
C GLU A 3 12.82 -75.56 -5.52
N PHE A 4 11.95 -74.60 -5.13
CA PHE A 4 11.54 -73.51 -6.03
C PHE A 4 11.88 -72.16 -5.40
N GLY A 5 12.75 -71.45 -6.05
CA GLY A 5 13.22 -70.14 -5.66
C GLY A 5 12.12 -69.07 -5.69
N LYS A 6 12.20 -68.19 -4.71
CA LYS A 6 11.47 -66.93 -4.69
C LYS A 6 12.40 -65.82 -5.12
N GLU A 7 12.26 -65.34 -6.35
CA GLU A 7 12.86 -64.11 -6.80
C GLU A 7 12.08 -62.92 -6.21
N SER A 8 12.84 -62.07 -5.56
CA SER A 8 12.37 -60.84 -4.95
C SER A 8 12.25 -59.75 -6.02
N HIS A 9 11.06 -59.26 -6.26
CA HIS A 9 10.82 -57.99 -6.93
C HIS A 9 10.66 -56.88 -5.86
N SER A 10 11.77 -56.27 -5.51
CA SER A 10 11.82 -55.03 -4.73
C SER A 10 12.85 -54.08 -5.35
N GLN A 11 12.55 -53.56 -6.50
CA GLN A 11 13.25 -52.38 -7.05
C GLN A 11 12.24 -51.69 -8.00
N ASP A 12 11.81 -50.50 -7.62
CA ASP A 12 11.32 -49.43 -8.46
C ASP A 12 10.15 -48.64 -7.82
N ARG A 13 10.31 -48.20 -6.57
CA ARG A 13 9.39 -47.21 -5.99
C ARG A 13 10.08 -45.97 -5.44
N THR A 14 11.37 -45.85 -5.51
CA THR A 14 12.13 -44.72 -4.96
C THR A 14 12.57 -43.70 -6.03
N SER A 15 12.42 -44.01 -7.31
CA SER A 15 12.91 -43.12 -8.37
C SER A 15 11.88 -42.12 -8.94
N PHE A 16 10.63 -42.18 -8.50
CA PHE A 16 9.58 -41.30 -9.04
C PHE A 16 9.27 -40.07 -8.14
N CYS A 17 9.81 -40.02 -6.92
CA CYS A 17 9.63 -38.87 -6.01
C CYS A 17 10.73 -37.80 -6.11
N ASP A 18 11.87 -38.11 -6.73
CA ASP A 18 13.02 -37.18 -6.76
C ASP A 18 13.04 -36.19 -7.92
N SER A 19 12.09 -36.28 -8.85
CA SER A 19 12.04 -35.37 -10.03
C SER A 19 11.06 -34.22 -9.96
N LEU A 20 10.44 -33.94 -8.80
CA LEU A 20 9.55 -32.80 -8.58
C LEU A 20 10.11 -31.81 -7.56
N ASN A 21 11.41 -31.65 -7.47
CA ASN A 21 11.99 -30.43 -6.92
C ASN A 21 11.83 -29.30 -7.94
N PHE A 22 10.58 -28.87 -8.17
CA PHE A 22 10.35 -27.52 -8.60
C PHE A 22 10.90 -26.62 -7.50
N ASN A 23 12.05 -26.01 -7.72
CA ASN A 23 12.47 -24.84 -7.00
C ASN A 23 11.34 -23.80 -7.14
N ILE A 24 10.38 -23.83 -6.24
CA ILE A 24 9.51 -22.69 -5.96
C ILE A 24 10.48 -21.67 -5.37
N ILE A 25 11.09 -20.87 -6.23
CA ILE A 25 11.70 -19.61 -5.78
C ILE A 25 10.52 -18.87 -5.20
N GLU A 26 10.39 -18.90 -3.89
CA GLU A 26 9.42 -18.08 -3.18
C GLU A 26 9.76 -16.63 -3.55
N ILE A 27 8.99 -16.06 -4.47
CA ILE A 27 9.18 -14.67 -4.88
C ILE A 27 8.87 -13.83 -3.64
N ILE A 28 9.94 -13.44 -2.94
CA ILE A 28 9.84 -12.64 -1.72
C ILE A 28 9.42 -11.23 -2.13
N MET A 29 8.40 -10.72 -1.45
CA MET A 29 7.94 -9.34 -1.56
C MET A 29 9.10 -8.36 -1.29
N ASP A 30 9.46 -7.55 -2.28
CA ASP A 30 10.53 -6.56 -2.19
C ASP A 30 9.95 -5.15 -2.00
N PHE A 31 9.70 -4.79 -0.74
CA PHE A 31 9.20 -3.46 -0.39
C PHE A 31 10.15 -2.33 -0.84
N THR A 32 11.46 -2.53 -0.73
CA THR A 32 12.42 -1.46 -1.06
C THR A 32 12.32 -1.09 -2.54
N LYS A 33 12.33 -2.09 -3.43
CA LYS A 33 12.18 -1.81 -4.88
C LYS A 33 10.79 -1.26 -5.23
N ALA A 34 9.73 -1.77 -4.59
CA ALA A 34 8.38 -1.26 -4.78
C ALA A 34 8.30 0.22 -4.37
N ARG A 35 8.79 0.56 -3.17
CA ARG A 35 8.83 1.93 -2.65
C ARG A 35 9.58 2.87 -3.60
N ASP A 36 10.79 2.50 -3.99
CA ASP A 36 11.63 3.35 -4.83
C ASP A 36 10.99 3.59 -6.20
N PHE A 37 10.36 2.56 -6.78
CA PHE A 37 9.59 2.69 -8.00
C PHE A 37 8.38 3.62 -7.82
N ILE A 38 7.54 3.39 -6.81
CA ILE A 38 6.33 4.17 -6.57
C ILE A 38 6.67 5.65 -6.31
N LEU A 39 7.67 5.92 -5.45
CA LEU A 39 8.09 7.29 -5.18
C LEU A 39 8.65 7.99 -6.43
N ASN A 40 9.29 7.26 -7.35
CA ASN A 40 9.74 7.81 -8.63
C ASN A 40 8.57 8.16 -9.54
N GLU A 41 7.56 7.28 -9.63
CA GLU A 41 6.32 7.55 -10.39
C GLU A 41 5.59 8.78 -9.81
N LEU A 42 5.48 8.89 -8.48
CA LEU A 42 4.89 10.06 -7.83
C LEU A 42 5.65 11.35 -8.14
N ARG A 43 7.01 11.33 -8.11
CA ARG A 43 7.82 12.52 -8.43
C ARG A 43 7.59 13.05 -9.84
N THR A 44 7.35 12.17 -10.78
CA THR A 44 7.18 12.52 -12.19
C THR A 44 5.71 12.73 -12.59
N GLY A 45 4.79 12.07 -11.91
CA GLY A 45 3.37 12.05 -12.25
C GLY A 45 2.50 13.04 -11.50
N LEU A 46 2.87 13.43 -10.26
CA LEU A 46 2.10 14.41 -9.51
C LEU A 46 2.23 15.82 -10.14
N ARG A 47 1.09 16.49 -10.23
CA ARG A 47 1.04 17.83 -10.84
C ARG A 47 1.65 18.88 -9.91
N PRO A 48 2.41 19.85 -10.43
CA PRO A 48 3.03 20.90 -9.59
C PRO A 48 2.05 21.71 -8.73
N LYS A 49 0.77 21.74 -9.09
CA LYS A 49 -0.30 22.42 -8.35
C LYS A 49 -0.82 21.63 -7.14
N PHE A 50 -0.37 20.40 -6.95
CA PHE A 50 -0.73 19.60 -5.79
C PHE A 50 0.20 19.95 -4.63
N HIS A 51 -0.26 20.89 -3.79
CA HIS A 51 0.51 21.38 -2.64
C HIS A 51 0.29 20.51 -1.40
N TYR A 52 -0.90 19.93 -1.27
CA TYR A 52 -1.25 19.02 -0.19
C TYR A 52 -0.92 17.58 -0.58
N HIS A 53 -1.46 17.08 -1.70
CA HIS A 53 -1.17 15.74 -2.19
C HIS A 53 0.20 15.70 -2.87
N SER A 54 1.25 15.65 -2.07
CA SER A 54 2.66 15.73 -2.47
C SER A 54 3.46 14.55 -1.92
N ILE A 55 4.68 14.36 -2.41
CA ILE A 55 5.59 13.35 -1.88
C ILE A 55 5.87 13.57 -0.40
N ASP A 56 6.06 14.83 0.02
CA ASP A 56 6.30 15.15 1.43
C ASP A 56 5.13 14.68 2.29
N ARG A 57 3.89 14.87 1.80
CA ARG A 57 2.69 14.35 2.47
C ARG A 57 2.67 12.83 2.51
N THR A 58 2.98 12.16 1.39
CA THR A 58 3.07 10.69 1.34
C THR A 58 4.06 10.14 2.37
N LEU A 59 5.23 10.78 2.51
CA LEU A 59 6.24 10.38 3.49
C LEU A 59 5.82 10.70 4.93
N ASP A 60 5.14 11.82 5.16
CA ASP A 60 4.58 12.21 6.46
C ASP A 60 3.55 11.18 6.94
N VAL A 61 2.61 10.77 6.08
CA VAL A 61 1.63 9.70 6.37
C VAL A 61 2.34 8.36 6.65
N TYR A 62 3.37 8.05 5.87
CA TYR A 62 4.15 6.85 6.09
C TYR A 62 4.78 6.82 7.48
N ASP A 63 5.42 7.90 7.90
CA ASP A 63 6.07 7.98 9.21
C ASP A 63 5.06 7.89 10.35
N SER A 64 3.91 8.58 10.24
CA SER A 64 2.81 8.51 11.20
C SER A 64 2.23 7.09 11.28
N ALA A 65 1.98 6.43 10.14
CA ALA A 65 1.48 5.05 10.11
C ALA A 65 2.46 4.06 10.76
N MET A 66 3.76 4.23 10.54
CA MET A 66 4.77 3.37 11.16
C MET A 66 4.92 3.62 12.66
N CYS A 67 4.68 4.84 13.12
CA CYS A 67 4.60 5.14 14.54
C CYS A 67 3.40 4.43 15.19
N LEU A 68 2.20 4.61 14.62
CA LEU A 68 0.97 3.99 15.10
C LEU A 68 1.03 2.47 15.06
N ALA A 69 1.55 1.87 13.98
CA ALA A 69 1.71 0.42 13.85
C ALA A 69 2.57 -0.18 14.98
N ARG A 70 3.64 0.53 15.40
CA ARG A 70 4.47 0.11 16.55
C ARG A 70 3.72 0.24 17.87
N LEU A 71 2.98 1.32 18.09
CA LEU A 71 2.21 1.56 19.32
C LEU A 71 1.10 0.52 19.47
N GLU A 72 0.45 0.14 18.39
CA GLU A 72 -0.63 -0.86 18.35
C GLU A 72 -0.12 -2.31 18.27
N ASN A 73 1.20 -2.52 18.25
CA ASN A 73 1.84 -3.84 18.12
C ASN A 73 1.34 -4.62 16.89
N LEU A 74 1.20 -3.94 15.75
CA LEU A 74 0.78 -4.57 14.50
C LEU A 74 1.79 -5.67 14.10
N ASP A 75 1.30 -6.83 13.64
CA ASP A 75 2.18 -7.91 13.24
C ASP A 75 3.09 -7.52 12.06
N ALA A 76 4.19 -8.28 11.88
CA ALA A 76 5.23 -7.94 10.92
C ALA A 76 4.70 -7.95 9.47
N LEU A 77 3.85 -8.90 9.10
CA LEU A 77 3.30 -8.99 7.76
C LEU A 77 2.33 -7.84 7.49
N GLU A 78 1.39 -7.59 8.40
CA GLU A 78 0.46 -6.46 8.27
C GLU A 78 1.21 -5.13 8.23
N SER A 79 2.26 -4.96 9.03
CA SER A 79 3.11 -3.77 9.03
C SER A 79 3.80 -3.56 7.67
N ASP A 80 4.31 -4.63 7.04
CA ASP A 80 4.93 -4.54 5.72
C ASP A 80 3.93 -4.22 4.61
N LEU A 81 2.70 -4.73 4.71
CA LEU A 81 1.62 -4.37 3.77
C LEU A 81 1.15 -2.93 3.99
N LEU A 82 1.05 -2.48 5.25
CA LEU A 82 0.70 -1.10 5.59
C LEU A 82 1.72 -0.10 5.04
N LYS A 83 3.04 -0.37 5.14
CA LYS A 83 4.10 0.44 4.52
C LYS A 83 3.82 0.69 3.04
N THR A 84 3.40 -0.36 2.33
CA THR A 84 3.12 -0.28 0.90
C THR A 84 1.82 0.45 0.63
N ALA A 85 0.78 0.22 1.44
CA ALA A 85 -0.50 0.91 1.32
C ALA A 85 -0.33 2.43 1.51
N THR A 86 0.45 2.86 2.50
CA THR A 86 0.67 4.29 2.77
C THR A 86 1.32 5.04 1.61
N ILE A 87 2.35 4.47 0.97
CA ILE A 87 3.01 5.13 -0.17
C ILE A 87 2.17 5.10 -1.45
N LEU A 88 1.17 4.20 -1.53
CA LEU A 88 0.24 4.11 -2.66
C LEU A 88 -1.07 4.87 -2.44
N ASN A 89 -1.36 5.31 -1.21
CA ASN A 89 -2.64 5.88 -0.83
C ASN A 89 -3.12 6.97 -1.80
N ASP A 90 -2.25 7.91 -2.10
CA ASP A 90 -2.54 9.05 -2.98
C ASP A 90 -1.99 8.87 -4.42
N ALA A 91 -1.52 7.67 -4.79
CA ALA A 91 -0.92 7.46 -6.12
C ALA A 91 -1.89 7.76 -7.27
N GLY A 92 -3.17 7.52 -7.08
CA GLY A 92 -4.22 7.82 -8.05
C GLY A 92 -4.37 9.32 -8.38
N MET A 93 -3.87 10.23 -7.51
CA MET A 93 -3.84 11.67 -7.75
C MET A 93 -3.08 12.05 -9.02
N MET A 94 -2.15 11.22 -9.48
CA MET A 94 -1.47 11.43 -10.77
C MET A 94 -2.47 11.45 -11.94
N ASN A 95 -3.53 10.69 -11.84
CA ASN A 95 -4.51 10.51 -12.92
C ASN A 95 -5.80 11.29 -12.68
N THR A 96 -6.34 11.23 -11.46
CA THR A 96 -7.63 11.86 -11.13
C THR A 96 -7.62 12.39 -9.69
N TYR A 97 -8.32 13.49 -9.48
CA TYR A 97 -8.53 14.03 -8.12
C TYR A 97 -9.69 13.31 -7.42
N LYS A 98 -10.82 13.16 -8.12
CA LYS A 98 -11.99 12.49 -7.57
C LYS A 98 -11.92 10.99 -7.83
N GLY A 99 -12.02 10.21 -6.77
CA GLY A 99 -11.91 8.75 -6.85
C GLY A 99 -10.46 8.30 -7.05
N HIS A 100 -9.52 9.04 -6.47
CA HIS A 100 -8.10 8.69 -6.53
C HIS A 100 -7.81 7.40 -5.77
N GLU A 101 -8.60 7.04 -4.77
CA GLU A 101 -8.44 5.81 -4.00
C GLU A 101 -8.68 4.57 -4.87
N GLU A 102 -9.72 4.59 -5.71
CA GLU A 102 -9.96 3.52 -6.69
C GLU A 102 -8.80 3.42 -7.68
N THR A 103 -8.33 4.55 -8.18
CA THR A 103 -7.21 4.60 -9.11
C THR A 103 -5.91 4.15 -8.43
N SER A 104 -5.68 4.50 -7.17
CA SER A 104 -4.55 4.01 -6.37
C SER A 104 -4.57 2.49 -6.23
N ALA A 105 -5.76 1.90 -5.96
CA ALA A 105 -5.93 0.46 -5.90
C ALA A 105 -5.70 -0.23 -7.26
N GLU A 106 -6.10 0.39 -8.37
CA GLU A 106 -5.79 -0.11 -9.72
C GLU A 106 -4.28 -0.08 -10.00
N LEU A 107 -3.59 1.00 -9.64
CA LEU A 107 -2.14 1.11 -9.75
C LEU A 107 -1.42 0.07 -8.87
N ALA A 108 -1.92 -0.19 -7.66
CA ALA A 108 -1.40 -1.24 -6.80
C ALA A 108 -1.48 -2.63 -7.47
N ARG A 109 -2.62 -2.98 -8.08
CA ARG A 109 -2.80 -4.23 -8.82
C ARG A 109 -1.90 -4.34 -10.03
N LEU A 110 -1.61 -3.23 -10.70
CA LEU A 110 -0.74 -3.17 -11.87
C LEU A 110 0.74 -3.28 -11.51
N TRP A 111 1.18 -2.65 -10.43
CA TRP A 111 2.60 -2.48 -10.12
C TRP A 111 3.15 -3.53 -9.18
N LEU A 112 2.42 -3.88 -8.11
CA LEU A 112 2.95 -4.70 -7.02
C LEU A 112 3.36 -6.12 -7.42
N PRO A 113 2.68 -6.81 -8.38
CA PRO A 113 3.13 -8.13 -8.83
C PRO A 113 4.58 -8.15 -9.35
N ARG A 114 5.07 -7.03 -9.91
CA ARG A 114 6.44 -6.87 -10.42
C ARG A 114 7.50 -6.95 -9.30
N PHE A 115 7.08 -6.75 -8.05
CA PHE A 115 7.93 -6.72 -6.87
C PHE A 115 7.67 -7.90 -5.92
N GLY A 116 7.08 -8.99 -6.42
CA GLY A 116 6.86 -10.22 -5.66
C GLY A 116 5.66 -10.21 -4.72
N TYR A 117 4.76 -9.22 -4.86
CA TYR A 117 3.51 -9.23 -4.11
C TYR A 117 2.54 -10.23 -4.73
N THR A 118 2.07 -11.19 -3.94
CA THR A 118 1.02 -12.12 -4.37
C THR A 118 -0.30 -11.39 -4.55
N LYS A 119 -1.23 -11.97 -5.34
CA LYS A 119 -2.58 -11.42 -5.51
C LYS A 119 -3.26 -11.15 -4.16
N LYS A 120 -3.17 -12.07 -3.20
CA LYS A 120 -3.76 -11.92 -1.87
C LYS A 120 -3.19 -10.70 -1.12
N LYS A 121 -1.86 -10.53 -1.11
CA LYS A 121 -1.21 -9.38 -0.47
C LYS A 121 -1.58 -8.06 -1.16
N THR A 122 -1.64 -8.06 -2.49
CA THR A 122 -2.05 -6.88 -3.28
C THR A 122 -3.49 -6.47 -2.97
N GLU A 123 -4.43 -7.42 -2.93
CA GLU A 123 -5.82 -7.09 -2.59
C GLU A 123 -5.94 -6.57 -1.15
N TRP A 124 -5.18 -7.10 -0.20
CA TRP A 124 -5.17 -6.58 1.17
C TRP A 124 -4.68 -5.11 1.22
N ILE A 125 -3.65 -4.77 0.44
CA ILE A 125 -3.20 -3.37 0.28
C ILE A 125 -4.32 -2.51 -0.35
N CYS A 126 -4.99 -3.01 -1.37
CA CYS A 126 -6.12 -2.31 -2.00
C CYS A 126 -7.28 -2.07 -1.03
N GLU A 127 -7.59 -3.03 -0.17
CA GLU A 127 -8.61 -2.88 0.88
C GLU A 127 -8.26 -1.77 1.88
N MET A 128 -6.98 -1.66 2.29
CA MET A 128 -6.51 -0.56 3.14
C MET A 128 -6.66 0.79 2.44
N ILE A 129 -6.23 0.90 1.18
CA ILE A 129 -6.37 2.14 0.38
C ILE A 129 -7.85 2.52 0.24
N MET A 130 -8.71 1.56 -0.08
CA MET A 130 -10.15 1.83 -0.21
C MET A 130 -10.82 2.21 1.11
N ALA A 131 -10.28 1.77 2.25
CA ALA A 131 -10.79 2.15 3.56
C ALA A 131 -10.53 3.63 3.91
N SER A 132 -9.50 4.27 3.33
CA SER A 132 -9.20 5.70 3.53
C SER A 132 -10.18 6.62 2.80
N LYS A 133 -10.95 6.10 1.84
CA LYS A 133 -11.97 6.87 1.15
C LYS A 133 -13.06 7.36 2.10
N THR A 134 -13.34 8.65 2.07
CA THR A 134 -14.37 9.27 2.91
C THR A 134 -15.78 8.97 2.36
N PRO A 135 -16.77 8.55 3.21
CA PRO A 135 -16.63 8.25 4.63
C PRO A 135 -15.88 6.94 4.88
N HIS A 136 -14.93 6.95 5.83
CA HIS A 136 -14.06 5.81 6.12
C HIS A 136 -14.84 4.54 6.45
N LYS A 137 -14.41 3.39 5.89
CA LYS A 137 -14.99 2.06 6.16
C LYS A 137 -13.88 1.08 6.50
N THR A 138 -13.45 1.10 7.76
CA THR A 138 -12.35 0.27 8.25
C THR A 138 -12.86 -1.03 8.85
N SER A 139 -12.25 -2.16 8.50
CA SER A 139 -12.57 -3.49 9.04
C SER A 139 -11.40 -4.12 9.80
N THR A 140 -10.16 -3.68 9.54
CA THR A 140 -8.93 -4.23 10.13
C THR A 140 -8.18 -3.15 10.90
N LEU A 141 -7.28 -3.57 11.80
CA LEU A 141 -6.42 -2.64 12.54
C LEU A 141 -5.51 -1.84 11.59
N SER A 142 -4.91 -2.50 10.62
CA SER A 142 -4.07 -1.86 9.59
C SER A 142 -4.82 -0.79 8.78
N SER A 143 -6.09 -1.05 8.42
CA SER A 143 -6.93 -0.05 7.75
C SER A 143 -7.22 1.16 8.65
N LYS A 144 -7.48 0.94 9.95
CA LYS A 144 -7.68 2.03 10.91
C LYS A 144 -6.43 2.89 11.04
N ILE A 145 -5.26 2.23 11.20
CA ILE A 145 -3.97 2.91 11.30
C ILE A 145 -3.71 3.78 10.07
N LEU A 146 -3.99 3.29 8.85
CA LEU A 146 -3.83 4.11 7.63
C LEU A 146 -4.73 5.34 7.66
N CYS A 147 -6.01 5.20 8.02
CA CYS A 147 -6.95 6.32 8.11
C CYS A 147 -6.53 7.34 9.18
N ASP A 148 -6.10 6.87 10.35
CA ASP A 148 -5.65 7.74 11.45
C ASP A 148 -4.35 8.46 11.09
N ALA A 149 -3.41 7.78 10.42
CA ALA A 149 -2.18 8.39 9.93
C ALA A 149 -2.43 9.44 8.85
N ASP A 150 -3.41 9.23 7.99
CA ASP A 150 -3.80 10.20 6.97
C ASP A 150 -4.44 11.46 7.57
N LEU A 151 -4.99 11.38 8.77
CA LEU A 151 -5.58 12.48 9.52
C LEU A 151 -4.72 12.98 10.68
N ASP A 152 -3.53 12.41 10.92
CA ASP A 152 -2.66 12.72 12.06
C ASP A 152 -2.36 14.23 12.21
N TYR A 153 -2.20 14.93 11.09
CA TYR A 153 -1.95 16.37 11.08
C TYR A 153 -3.02 17.20 11.79
N LEU A 154 -4.25 16.68 11.96
CA LEU A 154 -5.34 17.40 12.64
C LEU A 154 -5.03 17.66 14.12
N GLY A 155 -4.17 16.85 14.74
CA GLY A 155 -3.73 17.00 16.14
C GLY A 155 -2.38 17.67 16.33
N ARG A 156 -1.75 18.19 15.27
CA ARG A 156 -0.36 18.68 15.28
C ARG A 156 -0.27 20.20 15.26
N ASP A 157 0.87 20.71 15.70
CA ASP A 157 1.15 22.16 15.73
C ASP A 157 1.21 22.79 14.32
N ASP A 158 1.54 21.98 13.28
CA ASP A 158 1.62 22.41 11.89
C ASP A 158 0.28 22.29 11.12
N PHE A 159 -0.81 21.95 11.81
CA PHE A 159 -2.15 21.78 11.26
C PHE A 159 -2.54 22.91 10.29
N PHE A 160 -2.42 24.17 10.72
CA PHE A 160 -2.83 25.31 9.89
C PHE A 160 -1.98 25.45 8.61
N MET A 161 -0.71 25.08 8.65
CA MET A 161 0.15 25.08 7.47
C MET A 161 -0.28 24.03 6.47
N ILE A 162 -0.57 22.83 6.93
CA ILE A 162 -1.04 21.71 6.09
C ILE A 162 -2.41 22.02 5.51
N LEU A 163 -3.34 22.52 6.33
CA LEU A 163 -4.66 22.93 5.89
C LEU A 163 -4.62 24.06 4.86
N HIS A 164 -3.64 24.97 4.98
CA HIS A 164 -3.43 26.04 3.99
C HIS A 164 -2.94 25.49 2.64
N LYS A 165 -2.07 24.46 2.63
CA LYS A 165 -1.67 23.77 1.40
C LYS A 165 -2.88 23.15 0.69
N LEU A 166 -3.79 22.51 1.44
CA LEU A 166 -5.04 21.93 0.91
C LEU A 166 -5.95 23.03 0.31
N ARG A 167 -6.10 24.16 1.00
CA ARG A 167 -6.86 25.29 0.50
C ARG A 167 -6.30 25.81 -0.83
N ILE A 168 -4.97 26.04 -0.92
CA ILE A 168 -4.33 26.51 -2.15
C ILE A 168 -4.57 25.51 -3.28
N GLU A 169 -4.42 24.24 -3.02
CA GLU A 169 -4.66 23.17 -3.99
C GLU A 169 -6.12 23.22 -4.49
N TRP A 170 -7.11 23.33 -3.61
CA TRP A 170 -8.51 23.40 -4.00
C TRP A 170 -8.85 24.66 -4.79
N ILE A 171 -8.24 25.80 -4.48
CA ILE A 171 -8.39 27.03 -5.28
C ILE A 171 -7.80 26.82 -6.68
N GLN A 172 -6.61 26.26 -6.80
CA GLN A 172 -5.95 26.01 -8.09
C GLN A 172 -6.68 24.97 -8.95
N LEU A 173 -7.44 24.10 -8.32
CA LEU A 173 -8.30 23.11 -8.97
C LEU A 173 -9.71 23.67 -9.29
N ASN A 174 -10.00 24.93 -8.92
CA ASN A 174 -11.33 25.56 -9.01
C ASN A 174 -12.43 24.79 -8.24
N LEU A 175 -12.06 24.08 -7.16
CA LEU A 175 -13.01 23.37 -6.31
C LEU A 175 -13.66 24.30 -5.29
N ILE A 176 -12.95 25.34 -4.87
CA ILE A 176 -13.44 26.38 -3.97
C ILE A 176 -12.98 27.75 -4.45
N ASN A 177 -13.72 28.80 -4.02
CA ASN A 177 -13.33 30.20 -4.20
C ASN A 177 -13.55 30.93 -2.86
N LEU A 178 -12.80 30.54 -1.82
CA LEU A 178 -12.92 31.09 -0.48
C LEU A 178 -11.66 31.87 -0.13
N ASN A 179 -11.86 33.09 0.42
CA ASN A 179 -10.74 33.80 1.04
C ASN A 179 -10.31 33.11 2.35
N LEU A 180 -9.21 33.56 2.96
CA LEU A 180 -8.63 32.92 4.14
C LEU A 180 -9.59 32.96 5.35
N LYS A 181 -10.34 34.05 5.53
CA LYS A 181 -11.29 34.18 6.62
C LYS A 181 -12.46 33.20 6.46
N GLU A 182 -13.02 33.12 5.26
CA GLU A 182 -14.11 32.17 4.96
C GLU A 182 -13.66 30.72 5.13
N TRP A 183 -12.43 30.40 4.73
CA TRP A 183 -11.84 29.07 4.91
C TRP A 183 -11.75 28.66 6.38
N HIS A 184 -11.39 29.58 7.29
CA HIS A 184 -11.27 29.28 8.72
C HIS A 184 -12.62 29.15 9.44
N HIS A 185 -13.73 29.37 8.76
CA HIS A 185 -15.09 29.18 9.29
C HIS A 185 -15.80 27.92 8.76
N LEU A 186 -15.10 27.11 7.91
CA LEU A 186 -15.55 25.78 7.49
C LEU A 186 -15.19 24.74 8.53
#